data_8e943a1c6a6caea136ff9853e65a2668
#
_entry.id   8e943a1c6a6caea136ff9853e65a2668
#
_cell.length_a   1.000
_cell.length_b   1.000
_cell.length_c   1.000
_cell.angle_alpha   90.00
_cell.angle_beta   90.00
_cell.angle_gamma   90.00
#
_symmetry.space_group_name_H-M   'P 1'
#
loop_
_entity.id
_entity.type
_entity.pdbx_description
1 polymer ?
#
loop_
_entity_poly.entity_id
_entity_poly.type
_entity_poly.pdbx_seq_one_letter_code
_entity_poly.pdbx_strand_id
1 'polypeptide(L)' 'MIEETDKTRHEYFNSLIGSEQEVLFENEIEPGIYQGYTRGYVPVRMKSDKNIIGKQINVIIKTADAINDCCYA' A
#
# COMPACT_ATOMS: atom_id res chain seq x y z
N MET A 1 -4.47 24.67 -7.09
CA MET A 1 -4.88 23.94 -5.89
C MET A 1 -4.98 22.45 -6.10
N ILE A 2 -5.71 22.02 -7.12
CA ILE A 2 -5.79 20.59 -7.44
C ILE A 2 -4.41 20.02 -7.77
N GLU A 3 -3.61 20.78 -8.47
CA GLU A 3 -2.26 20.37 -8.83
C GLU A 3 -1.38 20.19 -7.59
N GLU A 4 -1.52 21.06 -6.62
CA GLU A 4 -0.77 20.96 -5.37
C GLU A 4 -1.15 19.72 -4.59
N THR A 5 -2.42 19.38 -4.61
CA THR A 5 -2.92 18.17 -3.95
C THR A 5 -2.30 16.91 -4.57
N ASP A 6 -2.27 16.85 -5.89
CA ASP A 6 -1.67 15.72 -6.59
C ASP A 6 -0.18 15.62 -6.32
N LYS A 7 0.51 16.74 -6.29
CA LYS A 7 1.92 16.79 -5.97
C LYS A 7 2.19 16.28 -4.57
N THR A 8 1.41 16.74 -3.60
CA THR A 8 1.53 16.34 -2.22
C THR A 8 1.33 14.83 -2.05
N ARG A 9 0.33 14.28 -2.73
CA ARG A 9 0.06 12.84 -2.69
C ARG A 9 1.22 12.05 -3.27
N HIS A 10 1.77 12.50 -4.38
CA HIS A 10 2.91 11.85 -5.03
C HIS A 10 4.12 11.82 -4.11
N GLU A 11 4.41 12.94 -3.49
CA GLU A 11 5.51 13.04 -2.54
C GLU A 11 5.29 12.14 -1.33
N TYR A 12 4.06 12.07 -0.85
CA TYR A 12 3.73 11.21 0.27
C TYR A 12 3.98 9.74 -0.06
N PHE A 13 3.53 9.29 -1.22
CA PHE A 13 3.76 7.91 -1.65
C PHE A 13 5.25 7.63 -1.82
N ASN A 14 5.99 8.55 -2.42
CA ASN A 14 7.42 8.40 -2.58
C ASN A 14 8.15 8.30 -1.24
N SER A 15 7.69 9.04 -0.25
CA SER A 15 8.30 9.00 1.07
C SER A 15 8.08 7.67 1.79
N LEU A 16 7.07 6.92 1.38
CA LEU A 16 6.80 5.61 1.95
C LEU A 16 7.71 4.52 1.39
N ILE A 17 8.27 4.74 0.20
CA ILE A 17 9.13 3.74 -0.44
C ILE A 17 10.36 3.52 0.41
N GLY A 18 10.64 2.24 0.72
CA GLY A 18 11.75 1.87 1.58
C GLY A 18 11.44 1.95 3.06
N SER A 19 10.25 2.41 3.43
CA SER A 19 9.83 2.50 4.82
C SER A 19 9.01 1.29 5.21
N GLU A 20 9.13 0.90 6.48
CA GLU A 20 8.29 -0.16 7.02
C GLU A 20 6.94 0.41 7.42
N GLN A 21 5.89 -0.20 6.90
CA GLN A 21 4.52 0.21 7.18
C GLN A 21 3.72 -0.98 7.70
N GLU A 22 2.88 -0.71 8.68
CA GLU A 22 1.97 -1.71 9.21
C GLU A 22 0.70 -1.70 8.38
N VAL A 23 0.38 -2.84 7.78
CA VAL A 23 -0.75 -2.97 6.85
C VAL A 23 -1.68 -4.05 7.35
N LEU A 24 -2.97 -3.73 7.43
CA LEU A 24 -4.00 -4.70 7.73
C LEU A 24 -4.60 -5.18 6.41
N PHE A 25 -4.31 -6.43 6.04
CA PHE A 25 -4.82 -7.01 4.81
C PHE A 25 -6.25 -7.49 5.03
N GLU A 26 -7.16 -7.00 4.21
CA GLU A 26 -8.59 -7.27 4.35
C GLU A 26 -9.17 -8.12 3.23
N ASN A 27 -8.61 -8.00 2.03
CA ASN A 27 -9.16 -8.66 0.85
C ASN A 27 -8.08 -9.28 -0.01
N GLU A 28 -8.46 -10.36 -0.68
CA GLU A 28 -7.65 -10.92 -1.75
C GLU A 28 -8.25 -10.46 -3.07
N ILE A 29 -7.52 -9.63 -3.81
CA ILE A 29 -8.02 -9.05 -5.07
C ILE A 29 -7.75 -9.95 -6.27
N GLU A 30 -6.71 -10.76 -6.18
CA GLU A 30 -6.35 -11.74 -7.21
C GLU A 30 -5.74 -12.95 -6.50
N PRO A 31 -5.68 -14.11 -7.16
CA PRO A 31 -5.05 -15.29 -6.55
C PRO A 31 -3.62 -14.97 -6.12
N GLY A 32 -3.38 -15.02 -4.82
CA GLY A 32 -2.08 -14.72 -4.25
C GLY A 32 -1.76 -13.26 -4.02
N ILE A 33 -2.65 -12.34 -4.40
CA ILE A 33 -2.45 -10.91 -4.20
C ILE A 33 -3.44 -10.38 -3.17
N TYR A 34 -2.93 -9.84 -2.08
CA TYR A 34 -3.75 -9.33 -0.99
C TYR A 34 -3.66 -7.82 -0.93
N GLN A 35 -4.75 -7.18 -0.61
CA GLN A 35 -4.81 -5.73 -0.46
C GLN A 35 -5.18 -5.36 0.96
N GLY A 36 -4.48 -4.40 1.52
CA GLY A 36 -4.77 -3.86 2.83
C GLY A 36 -4.55 -2.36 2.85
N TYR A 37 -4.68 -1.81 4.04
CA TYR A 37 -4.50 -0.38 4.25
C TYR A 37 -3.53 -0.13 5.38
N THR A 38 -2.71 0.91 5.22
CA THR A 38 -1.86 1.39 6.31
C THR A 38 -2.70 2.23 7.27
N ARG A 39 -2.07 2.70 8.34
CA ARG A 39 -2.73 3.60 9.29
C ARG A 39 -3.25 4.88 8.64
N GLY A 40 -2.59 5.33 7.59
CA GLY A 40 -2.99 6.52 6.85
C GLY A 40 -3.98 6.24 5.73
N TYR A 41 -4.59 5.06 5.70
CA TYR A 41 -5.51 4.62 4.65
C TYR A 41 -4.88 4.56 3.27
N VAL A 42 -3.59 4.28 3.21
CA VAL A 42 -2.91 4.09 1.94
C VAL A 42 -3.06 2.62 1.53
N PRO A 43 -3.67 2.35 0.37
CA PRO A 43 -3.82 0.96 -0.09
C PRO A 43 -2.46 0.35 -0.40
N VAL A 44 -2.24 -0.87 0.08
CA VAL A 44 -1.01 -1.60 -0.17
C VAL A 44 -1.36 -2.99 -0.67
N ARG A 45 -0.72 -3.41 -1.75
CA ARG A 45 -0.89 -4.74 -2.30
C ARG A 45 0.38 -5.55 -2.09
N MET A 46 0.21 -6.79 -1.73
CA MET A 46 1.35 -7.68 -1.51
C MET A 46 1.02 -9.07 -1.97
N LYS A 47 1.99 -9.70 -2.63
CA LYS A 47 1.88 -11.09 -3.03
C LYS A 47 2.24 -11.98 -1.84
N SER A 48 1.43 -12.99 -1.60
CA SER A 48 1.69 -13.94 -0.51
C SER A 48 1.20 -15.32 -0.90
N ASP A 49 1.95 -16.33 -0.45
CA ASP A 49 1.56 -17.72 -0.65
C ASP A 49 0.59 -18.20 0.43
N LYS A 50 0.43 -17.42 1.48
CA LYS A 50 -0.42 -17.76 2.62
C LYS A 50 -1.60 -16.82 2.73
N ASN A 51 -2.69 -17.31 3.31
CA ASN A 51 -3.83 -16.47 3.60
C ASN A 51 -3.47 -15.47 4.70
N ILE A 52 -3.45 -14.19 4.37
CA ILE A 52 -3.14 -13.12 5.30
C ILE A 52 -4.31 -12.18 5.55
N ILE A 53 -5.51 -12.58 5.12
CA ILE A 53 -6.71 -11.78 5.33
C ILE A 53 -6.98 -11.65 6.82
N GLY A 54 -7.20 -10.42 7.27
CA GLY A 54 -7.44 -10.13 8.67
C GLY A 54 -6.19 -10.07 9.53
N LYS A 55 -5.02 -10.18 8.92
CA LYS A 55 -3.76 -10.11 9.63
C LYS A 55 -3.07 -8.78 9.42
N GLN A 56 -2.47 -8.29 10.48
CA GLN A 56 -1.73 -7.05 10.46
C GLN A 56 -0.24 -7.39 10.34
N ILE A 57 0.36 -6.95 9.26
CA ILE A 57 1.73 -7.33 8.91
C ILE A 57 2.55 -6.08 8.60
N ASN A 58 3.77 -6.04 9.13
CA ASN A 58 4.70 -4.98 8.77
C ASN A 58 5.38 -5.34 7.47
N VAL A 59 5.32 -4.45 6.50
CA VAL A 59 5.91 -4.66 5.18
C VAL A 59 6.75 -3.45 4.80
N ILE A 60 7.74 -3.72 3.95
CA ILE A 60 8.56 -2.65 3.38
C ILE A 60 7.96 -2.28 2.04
N ILE A 61 7.63 -1.02 1.87
CA ILE A 61 7.06 -0.52 0.62
C ILE A 61 8.18 -0.48 -0.42
N LYS A 62 8.01 -1.20 -1.51
CA LYS A 62 9.00 -1.27 -2.59
C LYS A 62 8.70 -0.30 -3.70
N THR A 63 7.43 -0.10 -4.00
CA THR A 63 6.99 0.72 -5.12
C THR A 63 5.70 1.43 -4.76
N ALA A 64 5.53 2.62 -5.29
CA ALA A 64 4.28 3.35 -5.14
C ALA A 64 3.74 3.67 -6.52
N ASP A 65 2.43 3.49 -6.72
CA ASP A 65 1.77 3.77 -7.97
C ASP A 65 0.77 4.90 -7.77
N ALA A 66 1.14 6.10 -8.22
CA ALA A 66 0.29 7.26 -8.09
C ALA A 66 -0.93 7.20 -9.02
N ILE A 67 -0.84 6.46 -10.10
CA ILE A 67 -1.94 6.33 -11.06
C ILE A 67 -3.07 5.52 -10.44
N ASN A 68 -2.75 4.44 -9.76
CA ASN A 68 -3.72 3.57 -9.11
C ASN A 68 -3.92 3.93 -7.64
N ASP A 69 -3.22 4.95 -7.14
CA ASP A 69 -3.26 5.38 -5.74
C ASP A 69 -2.99 4.22 -4.78
N CYS A 70 -2.03 3.37 -5.09
CA CYS A 70 -1.68 2.26 -4.22
C CYS A 70 -0.18 2.04 -4.17
N CYS A 71 0.24 1.31 -3.14
CA CYS A 71 1.64 0.93 -2.98
C CYS A 71 1.77 -0.58 -3.12
N TYR A 72 2.99 -1.02 -3.41
CA TYR A 72 3.31 -2.44 -3.50
C TYR A 72 4.41 -2.78 -2.50
N ALA A 73 4.25 -3.87 -1.82
CA ALA A 73 5.25 -4.35 -0.86
C ALA A 73 5.95 -5.61 -1.35
#